data_c3fb564040b1be7b219b450b82f28907
#
_entry.id   c3fb564040b1be7b219b450b82f28907
#
_cell.length_a   1.000
_cell.length_b   1.000
_cell.length_c   1.000
_cell.angle_alpha   90.00
_cell.angle_beta   90.00
_cell.angle_gamma   90.00
#
_symmetry.space_group_name_H-M   'P 1'
#
loop_
_entity.id
_entity.type
_entity.pdbx_description
1 polymer ?
#
loop_
_entity_poly.entity_id
_entity_poly.type
_entity_poly.pdbx_seq_one_letter_code
_entity_poly.pdbx_strand_id
1 'polypeptide(L)'
;MTEETEDIEWFVGFDWASETHVVCLLDRDGRTIGERKVAHGGEELGESCDWLLAKSGAPPARIGVAIETPRGPIVETLLERGFAVFAINPKQLDRFRDRFTAAGAKDDRRDAHVLGDSLRTDRRAFRLLAVDDPTIIELREWSRIADDLTQERARLANRIRQQLWRYYPQMLQVADDLTAENFLALWECAPTPAQAGRIDEESLAKILKAHRVRRIGAAETLRILRQTPLQVAAGATEAAVAHIKLAAERARLINRQLKDANQKLEAFCARLEQPDAGERESEPGQRLEQRDVAILRSLPGVGRTGLATLLVEATEPLRRRDYQVLRVLSGVAPVTRRSGKARLVTRRMACNQRLREAVYHWARVAMQVDPESKKRYAALRQRGKSHGRALRTLGDRLLAMACAMLKSQTLFDPNHKRAPPAPA
;
A
#
# COMPACT_ATOMS: atom_id res chain seq x y z
N MET A 1 -19.52 -13.22 -11.56
CA MET A 1 -20.75 -12.56 -11.08
C MET A 1 -21.58 -13.69 -10.53
N THR A 2 -21.76 -13.71 -9.22
CA THR A 2 -22.65 -14.66 -8.55
C THR A 2 -24.08 -14.25 -8.85
N GLU A 3 -24.98 -15.22 -8.97
CA GLU A 3 -26.42 -15.03 -9.23
C GLU A 3 -27.10 -14.04 -8.26
N GLU A 4 -26.55 -13.84 -7.07
CA GLU A 4 -27.06 -12.94 -6.03
C GLU A 4 -27.07 -11.42 -6.39
N THR A 5 -26.36 -10.98 -7.44
CA THR A 5 -26.32 -9.55 -7.80
C THR A 5 -27.26 -9.20 -8.95
N GLU A 6 -27.98 -10.14 -9.55
CA GLU A 6 -28.91 -9.86 -10.65
C GLU A 6 -30.23 -9.17 -10.16
N ASP A 7 -30.58 -9.31 -8.90
CA ASP A 7 -31.86 -8.88 -8.31
C ASP A 7 -31.84 -7.49 -7.64
N ILE A 8 -30.91 -6.59 -7.95
CA ILE A 8 -30.93 -5.22 -7.41
C ILE A 8 -32.11 -4.45 -8.02
N GLU A 9 -32.98 -3.94 -7.16
CA GLU A 9 -34.19 -3.22 -7.53
C GLU A 9 -34.13 -1.73 -7.23
N TRP A 10 -33.33 -1.36 -6.24
CA TRP A 10 -33.16 -0.01 -5.74
C TRP A 10 -31.70 0.43 -5.82
N PHE A 11 -31.47 1.69 -6.15
CA PHE A 11 -30.15 2.23 -6.37
C PHE A 11 -29.92 3.43 -5.48
N VAL A 12 -28.89 3.38 -4.67
CA VAL A 12 -28.53 4.44 -3.73
C VAL A 12 -27.18 5.00 -4.11
N GLY A 13 -27.09 6.31 -4.21
CA GLY A 13 -25.82 7.01 -4.21
C GLY A 13 -25.53 7.56 -2.83
N PHE A 14 -24.37 7.25 -2.28
CA PHE A 14 -23.92 7.72 -0.99
C PHE A 14 -22.67 8.59 -1.19
N ASP A 15 -22.88 9.90 -1.19
CA ASP A 15 -21.79 10.88 -1.27
C ASP A 15 -21.30 11.20 0.15
N TRP A 16 -20.09 10.76 0.47
CA TRP A 16 -19.54 10.89 1.80
C TRP A 16 -18.74 12.18 1.97
N ALA A 17 -18.81 12.79 3.15
CA ALA A 17 -17.98 13.89 3.57
C ALA A 17 -17.58 13.70 5.05
N SER A 18 -16.71 14.56 5.57
CA SER A 18 -16.19 14.43 6.94
C SER A 18 -17.25 14.61 8.04
N GLU A 19 -18.26 15.45 7.80
CA GLU A 19 -19.25 15.82 8.81
C GLU A 19 -20.67 15.42 8.42
N THR A 20 -21.05 15.59 7.16
CA THR A 20 -22.41 15.36 6.68
C THR A 20 -22.39 14.73 5.31
N HIS A 21 -23.04 13.59 5.18
CA HIS A 21 -23.17 12.82 3.94
C HIS A 21 -24.47 13.16 3.24
N VAL A 22 -24.53 12.91 1.94
CA VAL A 22 -25.77 12.99 1.17
C VAL A 22 -26.11 11.62 0.58
N VAL A 23 -27.35 11.20 0.80
CA VAL A 23 -27.88 9.92 0.34
C VAL A 23 -29.03 10.19 -0.61
N CYS A 24 -28.99 9.58 -1.81
CA CYS A 24 -30.06 9.66 -2.80
C CYS A 24 -30.54 8.26 -3.15
N LEU A 25 -31.84 7.99 -2.99
CA LEU A 25 -32.50 6.73 -3.33
C LEU A 25 -33.23 6.86 -4.66
N LEU A 26 -32.94 5.96 -5.58
CA LEU A 26 -33.54 5.89 -6.93
C LEU A 26 -34.28 4.57 -7.12
N ASP A 27 -35.37 4.61 -7.89
CA ASP A 27 -36.06 3.41 -8.40
C ASP A 27 -35.35 2.82 -9.64
N ARG A 28 -35.95 1.77 -10.20
CA ARG A 28 -35.45 1.10 -11.42
C ARG A 28 -35.47 2.04 -12.66
N ASP A 29 -36.34 3.00 -12.69
CA ASP A 29 -36.48 3.98 -13.80
C ASP A 29 -35.50 5.15 -13.63
N GLY A 30 -34.81 5.27 -12.51
CA GLY A 30 -33.88 6.36 -12.17
C GLY A 30 -34.56 7.58 -11.57
N ARG A 31 -35.83 7.45 -11.13
CA ARG A 31 -36.56 8.52 -10.44
C ARG A 31 -36.07 8.61 -9.00
N THR A 32 -35.82 9.82 -8.53
CA THR A 32 -35.47 10.07 -7.14
C THR A 32 -36.73 9.88 -6.25
N ILE A 33 -36.65 8.87 -5.37
CA ILE A 33 -37.71 8.55 -4.41
C ILE A 33 -37.52 9.30 -3.10
N GLY A 34 -36.26 9.64 -2.80
CA GLY A 34 -35.92 10.44 -1.63
C GLY A 34 -34.45 10.79 -1.54
N GLU A 35 -34.20 11.88 -0.83
CA GLU A 35 -32.88 12.37 -0.48
C GLU A 35 -32.81 12.65 1.01
N ARG A 36 -31.66 12.38 1.63
CA ARG A 36 -31.42 12.66 3.04
C ARG A 36 -30.00 13.18 3.24
N LYS A 37 -29.83 14.15 4.14
CA LYS A 37 -28.54 14.49 4.74
C LYS A 37 -28.38 13.70 6.00
N VAL A 38 -27.19 13.09 6.18
CA VAL A 38 -26.86 12.17 7.28
C VAL A 38 -25.59 12.67 7.96
N ALA A 39 -25.64 12.96 9.26
CA ALA A 39 -24.45 13.32 10.01
C ALA A 39 -23.53 12.10 10.16
N HIS A 40 -22.23 12.32 10.41
CA HIS A 40 -21.27 11.26 10.61
C HIS A 40 -21.31 10.76 12.07
N GLY A 41 -22.28 9.90 12.39
CA GLY A 41 -22.50 9.31 13.69
C GLY A 41 -23.10 7.90 13.57
N GLY A 42 -22.92 7.07 14.61
CA GLY A 42 -23.40 5.68 14.58
C GLY A 42 -24.94 5.60 14.54
N GLU A 43 -25.63 6.46 15.27
CA GLU A 43 -27.10 6.54 15.29
C GLU A 43 -27.64 7.01 13.94
N GLU A 44 -27.11 8.09 13.40
CA GLU A 44 -27.54 8.69 12.14
C GLU A 44 -27.28 7.78 10.93
N LEU A 45 -26.17 7.05 10.92
CA LEU A 45 -25.89 6.04 9.90
C LEU A 45 -26.88 4.86 10.02
N GLY A 46 -27.17 4.41 11.24
CA GLY A 46 -28.19 3.40 11.50
C GLY A 46 -29.58 3.83 11.02
N GLU A 47 -30.02 5.03 11.42
CA GLU A 47 -31.29 5.62 10.96
C GLU A 47 -31.36 5.79 9.44
N SER A 48 -30.23 6.10 8.81
CA SER A 48 -30.17 6.20 7.33
C SER A 48 -30.46 4.86 6.67
N CYS A 49 -29.92 3.76 7.21
CA CYS A 49 -30.23 2.41 6.75
C CYS A 49 -31.72 2.08 6.94
N ASP A 50 -32.27 2.38 8.10
CA ASP A 50 -33.70 2.15 8.40
C ASP A 50 -34.59 2.98 7.47
N TRP A 51 -34.21 4.23 7.18
CA TRP A 51 -34.92 5.08 6.21
C TRP A 51 -34.88 4.48 4.80
N LEU A 52 -33.75 3.93 4.34
CA LEU A 52 -33.64 3.27 3.03
C LEU A 52 -34.58 2.06 2.96
N LEU A 53 -34.62 1.22 3.99
CA LEU A 53 -35.49 0.06 4.08
C LEU A 53 -36.99 0.46 4.08
N ALA A 54 -37.35 1.46 4.88
CA ALA A 54 -38.72 1.95 4.96
C ALA A 54 -39.21 2.58 3.64
N LYS A 55 -38.35 3.31 2.94
CA LYS A 55 -38.70 3.97 1.66
C LYS A 55 -38.78 2.99 0.49
N SER A 56 -37.89 2.00 0.43
CA SER A 56 -37.89 1.01 -0.65
C SER A 56 -38.89 -0.12 -0.46
N GLY A 57 -39.22 -0.45 0.78
CA GLY A 57 -39.99 -1.65 1.11
C GLY A 57 -39.29 -2.97 0.73
N ALA A 58 -38.00 -2.92 0.40
CA ALA A 58 -37.23 -4.06 -0.10
C ALA A 58 -36.24 -4.57 0.96
N PRO A 59 -35.87 -5.84 0.92
CA PRO A 59 -34.79 -6.37 1.76
C PRO A 59 -33.46 -5.74 1.39
N PRO A 60 -32.50 -5.56 2.35
CA PRO A 60 -31.24 -4.85 2.11
C PRO A 60 -30.43 -5.40 0.94
N ALA A 61 -30.44 -6.72 0.72
CA ALA A 61 -29.73 -7.38 -0.39
C ALA A 61 -30.21 -6.92 -1.80
N ARG A 62 -31.45 -6.39 -1.93
CA ARG A 62 -31.98 -5.84 -3.17
C ARG A 62 -31.73 -4.35 -3.35
N ILE A 63 -31.04 -3.72 -2.41
CA ILE A 63 -30.67 -2.29 -2.45
C ILE A 63 -29.18 -2.20 -2.74
N GLY A 64 -28.83 -1.73 -3.94
CA GLY A 64 -27.46 -1.46 -4.34
C GLY A 64 -27.01 -0.07 -3.93
N VAL A 65 -25.95 0.04 -3.12
CA VAL A 65 -25.41 1.32 -2.66
C VAL A 65 -24.10 1.62 -3.37
N ALA A 66 -24.04 2.70 -4.13
CA ALA A 66 -22.84 3.19 -4.79
C ALA A 66 -22.08 4.17 -3.90
N ILE A 67 -20.77 3.98 -3.75
CA ILE A 67 -19.90 4.84 -2.94
C ILE A 67 -18.52 5.02 -3.59
N GLU A 68 -17.92 6.21 -3.44
CA GLU A 68 -16.56 6.49 -3.92
C GLU A 68 -15.47 5.81 -3.06
N THR A 69 -15.66 5.85 -1.75
CA THR A 69 -14.69 5.32 -0.78
C THR A 69 -15.02 3.87 -0.45
N PRO A 70 -14.14 2.89 -0.74
CA PRO A 70 -14.48 1.47 -0.62
C PRO A 70 -14.33 0.91 0.80
N ARG A 71 -14.32 1.75 1.83
CA ARG A 71 -14.04 1.36 3.23
C ARG A 71 -14.42 2.48 4.20
N GLY A 72 -14.44 2.16 5.48
CA GLY A 72 -14.75 3.07 6.57
C GLY A 72 -16.14 2.86 7.12
N PRO A 73 -16.52 3.61 8.17
CA PRO A 73 -17.72 3.33 8.97
C PRO A 73 -19.01 3.19 8.16
N ILE A 74 -19.17 4.01 7.11
CA ILE A 74 -20.34 3.97 6.23
C ILE A 74 -20.45 2.63 5.50
N VAL A 75 -19.33 2.19 4.90
CA VAL A 75 -19.28 0.92 4.15
C VAL A 75 -19.50 -0.25 5.09
N GLU A 76 -18.86 -0.23 6.25
CA GLU A 76 -18.95 -1.27 7.27
C GLU A 76 -20.38 -1.39 7.82
N THR A 77 -21.01 -0.26 8.16
CA THR A 77 -22.42 -0.23 8.60
C THR A 77 -23.37 -0.78 7.52
N LEU A 78 -23.19 -0.39 6.26
CA LEU A 78 -24.02 -0.87 5.17
C LEU A 78 -23.86 -2.37 4.93
N LEU A 79 -22.61 -2.85 4.92
CA LEU A 79 -22.33 -4.29 4.75
C LEU A 79 -22.85 -5.13 5.92
N GLU A 80 -22.68 -4.68 7.16
CA GLU A 80 -23.18 -5.33 8.36
C GLU A 80 -24.72 -5.43 8.35
N ARG A 81 -25.39 -4.41 7.80
CA ARG A 81 -26.84 -4.39 7.61
C ARG A 81 -27.32 -5.18 6.38
N GLY A 82 -26.41 -5.80 5.62
CA GLY A 82 -26.72 -6.68 4.48
C GLY A 82 -27.00 -5.98 3.15
N PHE A 83 -26.67 -4.68 3.03
CA PHE A 83 -26.78 -3.97 1.75
C PHE A 83 -25.73 -4.43 0.73
N ALA A 84 -26.09 -4.40 -0.56
CA ALA A 84 -25.16 -4.64 -1.65
C ALA A 84 -24.35 -3.37 -1.94
N VAL A 85 -23.14 -3.26 -1.39
CA VAL A 85 -22.31 -2.05 -1.51
C VAL A 85 -21.35 -2.15 -2.69
N PHE A 86 -21.32 -1.11 -3.52
CA PHE A 86 -20.53 -1.04 -4.75
C PHE A 86 -19.62 0.19 -4.74
N ALA A 87 -18.32 -0.03 -4.92
CA ALA A 87 -17.35 1.06 -5.02
C ALA A 87 -16.99 1.39 -6.46
N ILE A 88 -16.80 2.68 -6.74
CA ILE A 88 -16.32 3.19 -8.01
C ILE A 88 -15.03 3.99 -7.83
N ASN A 89 -14.18 3.98 -8.86
CA ASN A 89 -13.00 4.85 -8.87
C ASN A 89 -13.41 6.31 -9.12
N PRO A 90 -12.92 7.30 -8.35
CA PRO A 90 -13.24 8.72 -8.51
C PRO A 90 -13.11 9.24 -9.94
N LYS A 91 -12.05 8.84 -10.66
CA LYS A 91 -11.86 9.23 -12.08
C LYS A 91 -12.87 8.64 -13.05
N GLN A 92 -13.51 7.52 -12.69
CA GLN A 92 -14.61 6.99 -13.49
C GLN A 92 -15.88 7.76 -13.18
N LEU A 93 -16.12 8.09 -11.92
CA LEU A 93 -17.25 8.90 -11.49
C LEU A 93 -17.25 10.29 -12.15
N ASP A 94 -16.10 10.96 -12.27
CA ASP A 94 -15.98 12.23 -12.99
C ASP A 94 -16.54 12.14 -14.42
N ARG A 95 -16.28 11.03 -15.13
CA ARG A 95 -16.79 10.79 -16.47
C ARG A 95 -18.31 10.55 -16.50
N PHE A 96 -18.87 10.01 -15.43
CA PHE A 96 -20.31 9.88 -15.30
C PHE A 96 -20.95 11.23 -15.01
N ARG A 97 -20.30 12.10 -14.21
CA ARG A 97 -20.76 13.50 -13.97
C ARG A 97 -20.90 14.30 -15.27
N ASP A 98 -19.97 14.11 -16.22
CA ASP A 98 -20.01 14.79 -17.53
C ASP A 98 -21.29 14.49 -18.33
N ARG A 99 -21.99 13.37 -18.05
CA ARG A 99 -23.29 13.03 -18.69
C ARG A 99 -24.43 13.93 -18.22
N PHE A 100 -24.33 14.46 -17.00
CA PHE A 100 -25.42 15.24 -16.37
C PHE A 100 -25.21 16.74 -16.44
N THR A 101 -24.00 17.23 -16.62
CA THR A 101 -23.68 18.64 -16.73
C THR A 101 -22.34 18.90 -17.39
N ALA A 102 -22.32 19.80 -18.37
CA ALA A 102 -21.10 20.34 -18.96
C ALA A 102 -20.51 21.50 -18.12
N ALA A 103 -21.26 22.04 -17.15
CA ALA A 103 -20.87 23.26 -16.43
C ALA A 103 -19.93 23.07 -15.25
N GLY A 104 -19.55 21.82 -14.90
CA GLY A 104 -18.58 21.53 -13.83
C GLY A 104 -18.99 21.96 -12.41
N ALA A 105 -20.25 22.39 -12.20
CA ALA A 105 -20.73 22.79 -10.89
C ALA A 105 -20.82 21.57 -9.97
N LYS A 106 -20.13 21.61 -8.83
CA LYS A 106 -20.14 20.57 -7.79
C LYS A 106 -21.29 20.84 -6.81
N ASP A 107 -22.14 19.82 -6.63
CA ASP A 107 -23.22 19.81 -5.65
C ASP A 107 -23.35 18.38 -5.11
N ASP A 108 -23.23 18.22 -3.79
CA ASP A 108 -23.22 16.92 -3.11
C ASP A 108 -24.52 16.12 -3.37
N ARG A 109 -25.69 16.79 -3.56
CA ARG A 109 -26.93 16.11 -3.94
C ARG A 109 -26.85 15.53 -5.34
N ARG A 110 -26.27 16.28 -6.26
CA ARG A 110 -26.05 15.83 -7.63
C ARG A 110 -25.04 14.68 -7.66
N ASP A 111 -23.96 14.75 -6.87
CA ASP A 111 -22.95 13.70 -6.78
C ASP A 111 -23.57 12.40 -6.24
N ALA A 112 -24.42 12.47 -5.22
CA ALA A 112 -25.17 11.32 -4.73
C ALA A 112 -26.12 10.75 -5.80
N HIS A 113 -26.85 11.60 -6.53
CA HIS A 113 -27.72 11.16 -7.63
C HIS A 113 -26.90 10.46 -8.74
N VAL A 114 -25.80 11.07 -9.18
CA VAL A 114 -24.90 10.50 -10.22
C VAL A 114 -24.36 9.15 -9.81
N LEU A 115 -23.97 8.96 -8.54
CA LEU A 115 -23.52 7.68 -8.01
C LEU A 115 -24.59 6.60 -8.16
N GLY A 116 -25.81 6.87 -7.70
CA GLY A 116 -26.94 5.94 -7.76
C GLY A 116 -27.34 5.60 -9.20
N ASP A 117 -27.48 6.60 -10.07
CA ASP A 117 -27.86 6.39 -11.47
C ASP A 117 -26.75 5.69 -12.28
N SER A 118 -25.50 5.99 -12.02
CA SER A 118 -24.38 5.30 -12.64
C SER A 118 -24.32 3.81 -12.26
N LEU A 119 -24.62 3.47 -11.00
CA LEU A 119 -24.74 2.07 -10.57
C LEU A 119 -25.88 1.37 -11.29
N ARG A 120 -27.02 2.05 -11.46
CA ARG A 120 -28.21 1.55 -12.16
C ARG A 120 -27.90 1.23 -13.63
N THR A 121 -27.23 2.16 -14.34
CA THR A 121 -27.00 2.05 -15.79
C THR A 121 -25.75 1.24 -16.15
N ASP A 122 -24.70 1.32 -15.35
CA ASP A 122 -23.37 0.79 -15.66
C ASP A 122 -22.76 -0.03 -14.50
N ARG A 123 -23.52 -0.95 -13.90
CA ARG A 123 -23.09 -1.80 -12.76
C ARG A 123 -21.70 -2.42 -12.96
N ARG A 124 -21.33 -2.76 -14.19
CA ARG A 124 -20.03 -3.35 -14.51
C ARG A 124 -18.84 -2.42 -14.26
N ALA A 125 -19.06 -1.12 -14.16
CA ALA A 125 -18.03 -0.15 -13.81
C ALA A 125 -17.71 -0.14 -12.30
N PHE A 126 -18.58 -0.73 -11.49
CA PHE A 126 -18.47 -0.77 -10.04
C PHE A 126 -17.94 -2.12 -9.56
N ARG A 127 -17.28 -2.09 -8.41
CA ARG A 127 -16.79 -3.27 -7.72
C ARG A 127 -17.68 -3.55 -6.51
N LEU A 128 -18.33 -4.70 -6.49
CA LEU A 128 -19.04 -5.18 -5.31
C LEU A 128 -18.04 -5.35 -4.15
N LEU A 129 -18.37 -4.82 -2.98
CA LEU A 129 -17.62 -4.98 -1.76
C LEU A 129 -18.15 -6.17 -0.96
N ALA A 130 -17.26 -6.84 -0.25
CA ALA A 130 -17.59 -7.89 0.69
C ALA A 130 -16.99 -7.56 2.06
N VAL A 131 -17.56 -8.14 3.10
CA VAL A 131 -16.98 -8.06 4.45
C VAL A 131 -15.63 -8.79 4.43
N ASP A 132 -14.58 -8.10 4.83
CA ASP A 132 -13.26 -8.71 5.00
C ASP A 132 -13.20 -9.42 6.38
N ASP A 133 -12.41 -10.47 6.48
CA ASP A 133 -12.09 -11.11 7.75
C ASP A 133 -11.48 -10.07 8.73
N PRO A 134 -11.89 -10.06 10.02
CA PRO A 134 -11.35 -9.14 11.02
C PRO A 134 -9.82 -9.13 11.09
N THR A 135 -9.18 -10.29 10.90
CA THR A 135 -7.71 -10.40 10.86
C THR A 135 -7.12 -9.66 9.66
N ILE A 136 -7.79 -9.71 8.50
CA ILE A 136 -7.36 -8.98 7.29
C ILE A 136 -7.55 -7.47 7.50
N ILE A 137 -8.61 -7.06 8.19
CA ILE A 137 -8.84 -5.64 8.53
C ILE A 137 -7.72 -5.13 9.43
N GLU A 138 -7.43 -5.84 10.53
CA GLU A 138 -6.34 -5.48 11.45
C GLU A 138 -4.98 -5.47 10.75
N LEU A 139 -4.67 -6.50 9.95
CA LEU A 139 -3.44 -6.58 9.16
C LEU A 139 -3.31 -5.38 8.20
N ARG A 140 -4.43 -4.94 7.62
CA ARG A 140 -4.48 -3.77 6.73
C ARG A 140 -4.10 -2.49 7.48
N GLU A 141 -4.68 -2.25 8.63
CA GLU A 141 -4.41 -1.04 9.42
C GLU A 141 -2.95 -1.04 9.95
N TRP A 142 -2.44 -2.16 10.46
CA TRP A 142 -1.04 -2.27 10.85
C TRP A 142 -0.07 -2.10 9.67
N SER A 143 -0.44 -2.60 8.49
CA SER A 143 0.35 -2.38 7.27
C SER A 143 0.44 -0.89 6.90
N ARG A 144 -0.64 -0.13 7.10
CA ARG A 144 -0.68 1.32 6.87
C ARG A 144 0.15 2.07 7.90
N ILE A 145 0.01 1.73 9.18
CA ILE A 145 0.83 2.29 10.26
C ILE A 145 2.32 2.10 9.95
N ALA A 146 2.75 0.90 9.56
CA ALA A 146 4.13 0.63 9.21
C ALA A 146 4.63 1.45 8.01
N ASP A 147 3.77 1.69 7.03
CA ASP A 147 4.06 2.54 5.87
C ASP A 147 4.24 4.01 6.27
N ASP A 148 3.31 4.55 7.04
CA ASP A 148 3.33 5.93 7.49
C ASP A 148 4.60 6.20 8.33
N LEU A 149 4.92 5.32 9.27
CA LEU A 149 6.15 5.38 10.06
C LEU A 149 7.41 5.30 9.18
N THR A 150 7.40 4.47 8.13
CA THR A 150 8.52 4.38 7.17
C THR A 150 8.70 5.68 6.41
N GLN A 151 7.62 6.33 5.98
CA GLN A 151 7.66 7.62 5.31
C GLN A 151 8.12 8.74 6.26
N GLU A 152 7.67 8.73 7.51
CA GLU A 152 8.12 9.68 8.52
C GLU A 152 9.62 9.54 8.79
N ARG A 153 10.11 8.29 8.91
CA ARG A 153 11.54 8.01 9.05
C ARG A 153 12.34 8.55 7.87
N ALA A 154 11.86 8.37 6.64
CA ALA A 154 12.51 8.91 5.45
C ALA A 154 12.53 10.45 5.44
N ARG A 155 11.45 11.10 5.89
CA ARG A 155 11.40 12.56 6.05
C ARG A 155 12.43 13.06 7.07
N LEU A 156 12.58 12.36 8.21
CA LEU A 156 13.60 12.67 9.22
C LEU A 156 15.03 12.49 8.68
N ALA A 157 15.28 11.37 7.98
CA ALA A 157 16.60 11.14 7.34
C ALA A 157 16.97 12.27 6.38
N ASN A 158 16.02 12.71 5.55
CA ASN A 158 16.25 13.82 4.63
C ASN A 158 16.48 15.15 5.37
N ARG A 159 15.78 15.39 6.47
CA ARG A 159 15.99 16.59 7.30
C ARG A 159 17.36 16.58 7.97
N ILE A 160 17.79 15.47 8.55
CA ILE A 160 19.14 15.28 9.10
C ILE A 160 20.19 15.50 8.01
N ARG A 161 20.00 14.92 6.82
CA ARG A 161 20.90 15.10 5.67
C ARG A 161 21.05 16.57 5.29
N GLN A 162 19.96 17.32 5.20
CA GLN A 162 19.97 18.74 4.87
C GLN A 162 20.74 19.56 5.90
N GLN A 163 20.57 19.29 7.20
CA GLN A 163 21.31 19.98 8.24
C GLN A 163 22.80 19.65 8.16
N LEU A 164 23.17 18.37 8.08
CA LEU A 164 24.58 17.95 7.97
C LEU A 164 25.26 18.53 6.74
N TRP A 165 24.58 18.56 5.60
CA TRP A 165 25.10 19.14 4.37
C TRP A 165 25.51 20.61 4.54
N ARG A 166 24.83 21.34 5.42
CA ARG A 166 25.07 22.76 5.66
C ARG A 166 26.32 23.06 6.50
N TYR A 167 26.68 22.19 7.45
CA TYR A 167 27.79 22.49 8.38
C TYR A 167 28.79 21.35 8.56
N TYR A 168 28.38 20.07 8.32
CA TYR A 168 29.22 18.90 8.59
C TYR A 168 29.03 17.80 7.56
N PRO A 169 29.29 18.05 6.26
CA PRO A 169 29.03 17.08 5.19
C PRO A 169 29.89 15.81 5.30
N GLN A 170 31.03 15.85 6.01
CA GLN A 170 31.89 14.68 6.26
C GLN A 170 31.12 13.55 6.95
N MET A 171 30.18 13.91 7.84
CA MET A 171 29.33 12.94 8.54
C MET A 171 28.46 12.09 7.59
N LEU A 172 28.11 12.65 6.43
CA LEU A 172 27.34 11.94 5.39
C LEU A 172 28.12 10.80 4.71
N GLN A 173 29.46 10.81 4.82
CA GLN A 173 30.32 9.78 4.19
C GLN A 173 30.45 8.53 5.06
N VAL A 174 30.17 8.61 6.35
CA VAL A 174 30.41 7.52 7.31
C VAL A 174 29.19 6.63 7.56
N ALA A 175 27.98 7.03 7.11
CA ALA A 175 26.78 6.25 7.31
C ALA A 175 25.83 6.27 6.10
N ASP A 176 25.17 5.12 5.88
CA ASP A 176 24.17 4.95 4.81
C ASP A 176 22.75 5.31 5.28
N ASP A 177 22.43 5.02 6.55
CA ASP A 177 21.13 5.33 7.18
C ASP A 177 21.32 6.34 8.33
N LEU A 178 20.87 7.58 8.09
CA LEU A 178 20.99 8.69 9.03
C LEU A 178 19.99 8.62 10.19
N THR A 179 19.13 7.63 10.21
CA THR A 179 18.18 7.37 11.31
C THR A 179 18.54 6.12 12.11
N ALA A 180 19.57 5.38 11.69
CA ALA A 180 20.01 4.19 12.39
C ALA A 180 20.74 4.57 13.70
N GLU A 181 20.57 3.75 14.72
CA GLU A 181 21.13 4.01 16.06
C GLU A 181 22.66 4.17 16.05
N ASN A 182 23.35 3.37 15.24
CA ASN A 182 24.80 3.51 15.08
C ASN A 182 25.24 4.87 14.55
N PHE A 183 24.48 5.43 13.63
CA PHE A 183 24.74 6.79 13.13
C PHE A 183 24.39 7.85 14.18
N LEU A 184 23.25 7.72 14.84
CA LEU A 184 22.81 8.69 15.85
C LEU A 184 23.80 8.73 17.02
N ALA A 185 24.27 7.60 17.51
CA ALA A 185 25.28 7.51 18.56
C ALA A 185 26.64 8.10 18.12
N LEU A 186 27.07 7.82 16.88
CA LEU A 186 28.28 8.42 16.32
C LEU A 186 28.16 9.96 16.22
N TRP A 187 27.04 10.46 15.73
CA TRP A 187 26.80 11.89 15.61
C TRP A 187 26.73 12.56 17.00
N GLU A 188 26.10 11.97 18.00
CA GLU A 188 26.05 12.48 19.37
C GLU A 188 27.42 12.58 20.03
N CYS A 189 28.32 11.65 19.70
CA CYS A 189 29.70 11.70 20.16
C CYS A 189 30.49 12.85 19.53
N ALA A 190 30.24 13.19 18.27
CA ALA A 190 30.92 14.26 17.54
C ALA A 190 29.92 15.10 16.72
N PRO A 191 29.03 15.87 17.38
CA PRO A 191 28.02 16.65 16.66
C PRO A 191 28.60 17.82 15.84
N THR A 192 29.85 18.19 16.06
CA THR A 192 30.55 19.25 15.31
C THR A 192 31.95 18.83 14.87
N PRO A 193 32.50 19.42 13.78
CA PRO A 193 33.89 19.18 13.38
C PRO A 193 34.92 19.49 14.50
N ALA A 194 34.66 20.50 15.31
CA ALA A 194 35.54 20.84 16.44
C ALA A 194 35.56 19.74 17.50
N GLN A 195 34.44 19.09 17.77
CA GLN A 195 34.36 17.94 18.70
C GLN A 195 35.00 16.71 18.12
N ALA A 196 34.85 16.44 16.80
CA ALA A 196 35.53 15.34 16.12
C ALA A 196 37.09 15.46 16.22
N GLY A 197 37.61 16.67 16.26
CA GLY A 197 39.03 16.94 16.50
C GLY A 197 39.54 16.44 17.86
N ARG A 198 38.66 16.37 18.87
CA ARG A 198 38.99 16.01 20.26
C ARG A 198 38.78 14.56 20.63
N ILE A 199 38.02 13.80 19.82
CA ILE A 199 37.73 12.36 20.08
C ILE A 199 38.96 11.55 19.73
N ASP A 200 39.33 10.62 20.61
CA ASP A 200 40.37 9.62 20.34
C ASP A 200 39.82 8.43 19.60
N GLU A 201 40.73 7.68 18.99
CA GLU A 201 40.38 6.51 18.17
C GLU A 201 39.76 5.37 19.00
N GLU A 202 40.19 5.21 20.26
CA GLU A 202 39.69 4.16 21.14
C GLU A 202 38.22 4.37 21.49
N SER A 203 37.83 5.60 21.83
CA SER A 203 36.44 5.99 22.12
C SER A 203 35.54 5.74 20.91
N LEU A 204 36.01 6.10 19.71
CA LEU A 204 35.28 5.86 18.48
C LEU A 204 35.15 4.35 18.17
N ALA A 205 36.23 3.59 18.37
CA ALA A 205 36.24 2.14 18.19
C ALA A 205 35.21 1.43 19.10
N LYS A 206 35.08 1.90 20.35
CA LYS A 206 34.06 1.39 21.30
C LYS A 206 32.65 1.58 20.76
N ILE A 207 32.33 2.77 20.21
CA ILE A 207 31.01 3.07 19.61
C ILE A 207 30.78 2.17 18.41
N LEU A 208 31.72 2.09 17.46
CA LEU A 208 31.57 1.27 16.27
C LEU A 208 31.38 -0.23 16.63
N LYS A 209 32.12 -0.73 17.62
CA LYS A 209 32.01 -2.10 18.14
C LYS A 209 30.65 -2.35 18.81
N ALA A 210 30.18 -1.42 19.67
CA ALA A 210 28.89 -1.52 20.36
C ALA A 210 27.74 -1.65 19.37
N HIS A 211 27.79 -0.91 18.25
CA HIS A 211 26.79 -0.93 17.20
C HIS A 211 27.08 -1.88 16.03
N ARG A 212 28.10 -2.77 16.18
CA ARG A 212 28.50 -3.78 15.19
C ARG A 212 28.77 -3.19 13.78
N VAL A 213 29.31 -1.98 13.70
CA VAL A 213 29.70 -1.35 12.45
C VAL A 213 30.98 -2.01 11.95
N ARG A 214 30.92 -2.69 10.79
CA ARG A 214 32.07 -3.42 10.20
C ARG A 214 32.55 -2.82 8.88
N ARG A 215 31.78 -1.89 8.31
CA ARG A 215 32.05 -1.30 6.99
C ARG A 215 33.24 -0.35 7.00
N ILE A 216 33.47 0.33 8.12
CA ILE A 216 34.49 1.37 8.28
C ILE A 216 35.14 1.22 9.65
N GLY A 217 36.47 1.36 9.71
CA GLY A 217 37.23 1.35 10.95
C GLY A 217 37.29 2.72 11.65
N ALA A 218 37.71 2.75 12.92
CA ALA A 218 37.79 3.98 13.71
C ALA A 218 38.79 4.99 13.11
N ALA A 219 39.97 4.54 12.73
CA ALA A 219 40.99 5.41 12.11
C ALA A 219 40.50 6.08 10.83
N GLU A 220 39.84 5.32 9.94
CA GLU A 220 39.28 5.86 8.71
C GLU A 220 38.11 6.81 8.98
N THR A 221 37.23 6.48 9.94
CA THR A 221 36.13 7.35 10.36
C THR A 221 36.67 8.68 10.86
N LEU A 222 37.70 8.67 11.75
CA LEU A 222 38.34 9.90 12.23
C LEU A 222 38.99 10.70 11.10
N ARG A 223 39.67 10.02 10.17
CA ARG A 223 40.26 10.69 9.00
C ARG A 223 39.20 11.46 8.20
N ILE A 224 38.03 10.85 8.00
CA ILE A 224 36.91 11.51 7.29
C ILE A 224 36.36 12.69 8.11
N LEU A 225 36.05 12.48 9.37
CA LEU A 225 35.43 13.48 10.24
C LEU A 225 36.31 14.70 10.48
N ARG A 226 37.66 14.54 10.43
CA ARG A 226 38.67 15.58 10.62
C ARG A 226 39.11 16.28 9.32
N GLN A 227 38.48 15.98 8.19
CA GLN A 227 38.70 16.76 6.95
C GLN A 227 38.33 18.21 7.18
N THR A 228 38.95 19.13 6.40
CA THR A 228 38.72 20.56 6.50
C THR A 228 37.23 20.90 6.60
N PRO A 229 36.77 21.54 7.67
CA PRO A 229 35.35 21.86 7.85
C PRO A 229 34.89 22.96 6.91
N LEU A 230 33.60 23.02 6.65
CA LEU A 230 33.00 24.16 5.96
C LEU A 230 33.04 25.40 6.87
N GLN A 231 33.31 26.56 6.27
CA GLN A 231 33.07 27.84 6.92
C GLN A 231 31.59 28.20 6.85
N VAL A 232 30.97 28.38 7.99
CA VAL A 232 29.54 28.69 8.10
C VAL A 232 29.34 29.95 8.94
N ALA A 233 28.19 30.59 8.75
CA ALA A 233 27.83 31.78 9.54
C ALA A 233 27.72 31.45 11.04
N ALA A 234 28.02 32.41 11.89
CA ALA A 234 27.84 32.27 13.34
C ALA A 234 26.39 31.88 13.68
N GLY A 235 26.23 30.95 14.61
CA GLY A 235 24.91 30.38 14.99
C GLY A 235 24.38 29.29 14.08
N ALA A 236 24.93 29.11 12.88
CA ALA A 236 24.41 28.09 11.94
C ALA A 236 24.67 26.66 12.42
N THR A 237 25.84 26.41 13.00
CA THR A 237 26.21 25.10 13.56
C THR A 237 25.34 24.75 14.76
N GLU A 238 25.19 25.68 15.70
CA GLU A 238 24.41 25.49 16.93
C GLU A 238 22.93 25.18 16.60
N ALA A 239 22.35 25.97 15.69
CA ALA A 239 20.98 25.76 15.24
C ALA A 239 20.81 24.39 14.53
N ALA A 240 21.75 23.99 13.68
CA ALA A 240 21.73 22.73 12.98
C ALA A 240 21.87 21.52 13.95
N VAL A 241 22.78 21.63 14.93
CA VAL A 241 22.96 20.63 15.98
C VAL A 241 21.68 20.45 16.80
N ALA A 242 21.06 21.56 17.24
CA ALA A 242 19.79 21.52 17.97
C ALA A 242 18.68 20.84 17.13
N HIS A 243 18.60 21.18 15.85
CA HIS A 243 17.62 20.58 14.94
C HIS A 243 17.84 19.06 14.75
N ILE A 244 19.10 18.62 14.56
CA ILE A 244 19.42 17.21 14.42
C ILE A 244 19.12 16.47 15.71
N LYS A 245 19.41 17.03 16.88
CA LYS A 245 19.08 16.42 18.18
C LYS A 245 17.59 16.11 18.30
N LEU A 246 16.73 17.10 18.01
CA LEU A 246 15.27 16.88 17.99
C LEU A 246 14.82 15.84 16.95
N ALA A 247 15.48 15.81 15.80
CA ALA A 247 15.17 14.81 14.76
C ALA A 247 15.64 13.40 15.18
N ALA A 248 16.76 13.27 15.87
CA ALA A 248 17.30 12.01 16.38
C ALA A 248 16.38 11.35 17.43
N GLU A 249 15.87 12.16 18.38
CA GLU A 249 14.90 11.68 19.37
C GLU A 249 13.64 11.10 18.72
N ARG A 250 13.09 11.80 17.71
CA ARG A 250 11.95 11.32 16.91
C ARG A 250 12.30 10.06 16.11
N ALA A 251 13.48 10.01 15.50
CA ALA A 251 13.92 8.85 14.74
C ALA A 251 14.00 7.60 15.61
N ARG A 252 14.51 7.71 16.84
CA ARG A 252 14.52 6.61 17.81
C ARG A 252 13.11 6.14 18.18
N LEU A 253 12.18 7.07 18.40
CA LEU A 253 10.78 6.73 18.67
C LEU A 253 10.18 5.97 17.49
N ILE A 254 10.31 6.51 16.28
CA ILE A 254 9.80 5.87 15.06
C ILE A 254 10.44 4.50 14.83
N ASN A 255 11.73 4.33 15.08
CA ASN A 255 12.40 3.02 14.95
C ASN A 255 11.81 1.98 15.91
N ARG A 256 11.47 2.36 17.16
CA ARG A 256 10.77 1.47 18.10
C ARG A 256 9.37 1.12 17.59
N GLN A 257 8.58 2.11 17.21
CA GLN A 257 7.22 1.91 16.69
C GLN A 257 7.21 1.05 15.42
N LEU A 258 8.18 1.25 14.49
CA LEU A 258 8.36 0.40 13.32
C LEU A 258 8.69 -1.05 13.68
N LYS A 259 9.52 -1.25 14.69
CA LYS A 259 9.83 -2.60 15.18
C LYS A 259 8.56 -3.27 15.70
N ASP A 260 7.77 -2.56 16.50
CA ASP A 260 6.53 -3.08 17.09
C ASP A 260 5.48 -3.35 15.99
N ALA A 261 5.28 -2.43 15.04
CA ALA A 261 4.40 -2.62 13.90
C ALA A 261 4.82 -3.84 13.06
N ASN A 262 6.12 -4.00 12.79
CA ASN A 262 6.63 -5.15 12.07
C ASN A 262 6.45 -6.48 12.82
N GLN A 263 6.52 -6.49 14.16
CA GLN A 263 6.21 -7.67 14.97
C GLN A 263 4.72 -8.03 14.89
N LYS A 264 3.84 -7.03 14.93
CA LYS A 264 2.39 -7.24 14.74
C LYS A 264 2.08 -7.82 13.36
N LEU A 265 2.66 -7.25 12.28
CA LEU A 265 2.50 -7.79 10.93
C LEU A 265 2.92 -9.26 10.83
N GLU A 266 4.04 -9.62 11.47
CA GLU A 266 4.51 -11.02 11.47
C GLU A 266 3.55 -11.93 12.25
N ALA A 267 3.06 -11.49 13.39
CA ALA A 267 2.11 -12.25 14.20
C ALA A 267 0.80 -12.50 13.43
N PHE A 268 0.26 -11.50 12.73
CA PHE A 268 -0.93 -11.67 11.89
C PHE A 268 -0.67 -12.63 10.72
N CYS A 269 0.45 -12.48 10.03
CA CYS A 269 0.81 -13.40 8.95
C CYS A 269 0.97 -14.84 9.46
N ALA A 270 1.61 -15.04 10.63
CA ALA A 270 1.75 -16.35 11.23
C ALA A 270 0.39 -16.94 11.66
N ARG A 271 -0.53 -16.12 12.18
CA ARG A 271 -1.90 -16.55 12.50
C ARG A 271 -2.66 -17.00 11.25
N LEU A 272 -2.51 -16.28 10.14
CA LEU A 272 -3.12 -16.66 8.86
C LEU A 272 -2.46 -17.90 8.19
N GLU A 273 -1.27 -18.31 8.64
CA GLU A 273 -0.62 -19.54 8.18
C GLU A 273 -1.06 -20.80 8.94
N GLN A 274 -1.45 -20.63 10.21
CA GLN A 274 -1.83 -21.76 11.09
C GLN A 274 -3.35 -21.86 11.21
N PRO A 275 -3.96 -23.02 10.94
CA PRO A 275 -5.37 -23.23 11.24
C PRO A 275 -5.56 -23.22 12.76
N ASP A 276 -6.53 -22.48 13.25
CA ASP A 276 -6.97 -22.57 14.64
C ASP A 276 -7.37 -24.00 14.98
N ALA A 277 -6.75 -24.57 16.00
CA ALA A 277 -6.93 -25.98 16.39
C ALA A 277 -8.37 -26.31 16.88
N GLY A 278 -9.24 -25.31 17.00
CA GLY A 278 -10.64 -25.44 17.45
C GLY A 278 -11.72 -25.35 16.36
N GLU A 279 -11.41 -24.80 15.19
CA GLU A 279 -12.41 -24.54 14.15
C GLU A 279 -12.32 -25.56 13.00
N ARG A 280 -12.68 -26.81 13.28
CA ARG A 280 -12.76 -27.87 12.27
C ARG A 280 -13.91 -27.70 11.25
N GLU A 281 -14.75 -26.68 11.38
CA GLU A 281 -15.91 -26.42 10.51
C GLU A 281 -15.99 -24.98 9.99
N SER A 282 -14.86 -24.26 9.90
CA SER A 282 -14.86 -22.96 9.24
C SER A 282 -14.94 -23.10 7.71
N GLU A 283 -15.69 -22.18 7.09
CA GLU A 283 -16.04 -22.17 5.67
C GLU A 283 -14.81 -22.39 4.73
N PRO A 284 -15.02 -22.95 3.52
CA PRO A 284 -13.93 -23.30 2.59
C PRO A 284 -12.98 -22.16 2.25
N GLY A 285 -13.42 -20.90 2.35
CA GLY A 285 -12.64 -19.71 2.07
C GLY A 285 -11.48 -19.46 3.08
N GLN A 286 -11.70 -19.70 4.36
CA GLN A 286 -10.72 -19.43 5.42
C GLN A 286 -9.50 -20.35 5.37
N ARG A 287 -9.72 -21.63 5.04
CA ARG A 287 -8.63 -22.60 4.80
C ARG A 287 -7.74 -22.25 3.60
N LEU A 288 -8.34 -21.66 2.56
CA LEU A 288 -7.60 -21.22 1.37
C LEU A 288 -6.69 -20.04 1.69
N GLU A 289 -7.15 -19.06 2.48
CA GLU A 289 -6.35 -17.88 2.85
C GLU A 289 -5.14 -18.24 3.69
N GLN A 290 -5.25 -19.16 4.63
CA GLN A 290 -4.14 -19.64 5.47
C GLN A 290 -3.04 -20.31 4.63
N ARG A 291 -3.40 -21.18 3.71
CA ARG A 291 -2.44 -21.83 2.81
C ARG A 291 -1.84 -20.83 1.82
N ASP A 292 -2.60 -19.83 1.40
CA ASP A 292 -2.16 -18.78 0.50
C ASP A 292 -1.02 -17.96 1.08
N VAL A 293 -1.05 -17.65 2.36
CA VAL A 293 0.04 -16.94 3.05
C VAL A 293 1.34 -17.74 2.97
N ALA A 294 1.30 -19.05 3.25
CA ALA A 294 2.45 -19.94 3.15
C ALA A 294 3.01 -20.00 1.71
N ILE A 295 2.13 -20.11 0.71
CA ILE A 295 2.50 -20.12 -0.70
C ILE A 295 3.17 -18.79 -1.10
N LEU A 296 2.56 -17.66 -0.77
CA LEU A 296 3.11 -16.34 -1.08
C LEU A 296 4.44 -16.09 -0.37
N ARG A 297 4.57 -16.51 0.90
CA ARG A 297 5.80 -16.38 1.68
C ARG A 297 6.95 -17.21 1.10
N SER A 298 6.67 -18.34 0.47
CA SER A 298 7.69 -19.20 -0.16
C SER A 298 8.32 -18.54 -1.40
N LEU A 299 7.70 -17.54 -2.00
CA LEU A 299 8.21 -16.86 -3.20
C LEU A 299 9.49 -16.07 -2.91
N PRO A 300 10.49 -16.12 -3.81
CA PRO A 300 11.76 -15.45 -3.59
C PRO A 300 11.60 -13.93 -3.46
N GLY A 301 12.16 -13.38 -2.39
CA GLY A 301 12.21 -11.94 -2.16
C GLY A 301 10.92 -11.31 -1.64
N VAL A 302 9.89 -12.08 -1.33
CA VAL A 302 8.70 -11.56 -0.63
C VAL A 302 9.08 -11.32 0.83
N GLY A 303 9.30 -10.06 1.17
CA GLY A 303 9.50 -9.65 2.55
C GLY A 303 8.15 -9.51 3.29
N ARG A 304 8.23 -9.47 4.62
CA ARG A 304 7.10 -9.35 5.55
C ARG A 304 6.10 -8.26 5.15
N THR A 305 6.58 -7.04 4.96
CA THR A 305 5.74 -5.90 4.56
C THR A 305 5.13 -6.09 3.18
N GLY A 306 5.91 -6.66 2.23
CA GLY A 306 5.41 -6.96 0.89
C GLY A 306 4.29 -8.00 0.91
N LEU A 307 4.44 -9.06 1.71
CA LEU A 307 3.42 -10.09 1.93
C LEU A 307 2.15 -9.49 2.53
N ALA A 308 2.28 -8.74 3.64
CA ALA A 308 1.15 -8.07 4.26
C ALA A 308 0.42 -7.16 3.27
N THR A 309 1.16 -6.34 2.51
CA THR A 309 0.56 -5.44 1.50
C THR A 309 -0.16 -6.22 0.39
N LEU A 310 0.39 -7.34 -0.08
CA LEU A 310 -0.27 -8.19 -1.08
C LEU A 310 -1.60 -8.73 -0.54
N LEU A 311 -1.61 -9.26 0.68
CA LEU A 311 -2.81 -9.82 1.31
C LEU A 311 -3.92 -8.80 1.49
N VAL A 312 -3.59 -7.56 1.94
CA VAL A 312 -4.60 -6.57 2.29
C VAL A 312 -5.05 -5.65 1.15
N GLU A 313 -4.17 -5.39 0.17
CA GLU A 313 -4.48 -4.51 -0.96
C GLU A 313 -4.94 -5.29 -2.21
N ALA A 314 -4.73 -6.59 -2.22
CA ALA A 314 -5.09 -7.47 -3.34
C ALA A 314 -5.93 -8.69 -2.89
N THR A 315 -6.62 -8.60 -1.75
CA THR A 315 -7.42 -9.69 -1.15
C THR A 315 -8.32 -10.38 -2.18
N GLU A 316 -9.19 -9.63 -2.81
CA GLU A 316 -10.17 -10.19 -3.77
C GLU A 316 -9.54 -10.81 -5.03
N PRO A 317 -8.62 -10.12 -5.76
CA PRO A 317 -7.99 -10.76 -6.92
C PRO A 317 -7.07 -11.91 -6.55
N LEU A 318 -6.49 -11.95 -5.35
CA LEU A 318 -5.75 -13.12 -4.87
C LEU A 318 -6.70 -14.30 -4.61
N ARG A 319 -7.82 -14.07 -3.92
CA ARG A 319 -8.86 -15.08 -3.65
C ARG A 319 -9.39 -15.68 -4.96
N ARG A 320 -9.70 -14.85 -5.96
CA ARG A 320 -10.14 -15.29 -7.30
C ARG A 320 -9.02 -15.83 -8.19
N ARG A 321 -7.76 -15.77 -7.76
CA ARG A 321 -6.60 -16.14 -8.60
C ARG A 321 -6.57 -15.36 -9.92
N ASP A 322 -7.08 -14.11 -9.91
CA ASP A 322 -7.20 -13.28 -11.12
C ASP A 322 -5.92 -12.48 -11.37
N TYR A 323 -5.04 -13.10 -12.15
CA TYR A 323 -3.78 -12.45 -12.57
C TYR A 323 -4.02 -11.17 -13.36
N GLN A 324 -5.07 -11.09 -14.20
CA GLN A 324 -5.30 -9.91 -15.02
C GLN A 324 -5.69 -8.70 -14.16
N VAL A 325 -6.53 -8.90 -13.18
CA VAL A 325 -6.88 -7.84 -12.21
C VAL A 325 -5.67 -7.46 -11.36
N LEU A 326 -4.89 -8.43 -10.87
CA LEU A 326 -3.68 -8.16 -10.07
C LEU A 326 -2.66 -7.29 -10.80
N ARG A 327 -2.37 -7.60 -12.07
CA ARG A 327 -1.40 -6.82 -12.86
C ARG A 327 -1.89 -5.41 -13.20
N VAL A 328 -3.20 -5.21 -13.31
CA VAL A 328 -3.81 -3.88 -13.49
C VAL A 328 -3.74 -3.11 -12.18
N LEU A 329 -4.16 -3.72 -11.09
CA LEU A 329 -4.22 -3.13 -9.75
C LEU A 329 -2.83 -2.72 -9.24
N SER A 330 -1.80 -3.54 -9.47
CA SER A 330 -0.41 -3.25 -9.10
C SER A 330 0.30 -2.30 -10.07
N GLY A 331 -0.32 -1.93 -11.19
CA GLY A 331 0.26 -1.03 -12.18
C GLY A 331 1.42 -1.60 -13.00
N VAL A 332 1.66 -2.93 -12.96
CA VAL A 332 2.68 -3.57 -13.81
C VAL A 332 2.20 -3.72 -15.26
N ALA A 333 0.87 -3.85 -15.48
CA ALA A 333 0.28 -3.85 -16.80
C ALA A 333 0.42 -2.47 -17.46
N PRO A 334 1.03 -2.36 -18.65
CA PRO A 334 1.15 -1.09 -19.36
C PRO A 334 -0.22 -0.62 -19.89
N VAL A 335 -0.31 0.67 -20.21
CA VAL A 335 -1.43 1.24 -20.95
C VAL A 335 -1.00 1.48 -22.39
N THR A 336 -1.73 0.89 -23.34
CA THR A 336 -1.52 1.13 -24.76
C THR A 336 -2.54 2.14 -25.24
N ARG A 337 -2.06 3.24 -25.81
CA ARG A 337 -2.88 4.23 -26.53
C ARG A 337 -2.63 4.05 -28.02
N ARG A 338 -3.69 3.93 -28.81
CA ARG A 338 -3.64 3.86 -30.25
C ARG A 338 -4.46 4.99 -30.83
N SER A 339 -3.89 5.71 -31.77
CA SER A 339 -4.59 6.73 -32.57
C SER A 339 -4.09 6.59 -34.00
N GLY A 340 -4.92 6.13 -34.90
CA GLY A 340 -4.53 5.80 -36.28
C GLY A 340 -3.34 4.84 -36.32
N LYS A 341 -2.26 5.25 -36.99
CA LYS A 341 -1.02 4.47 -37.09
C LYS A 341 -0.11 4.55 -35.85
N ALA A 342 -0.34 5.52 -34.95
CA ALA A 342 0.49 5.71 -33.77
C ALA A 342 0.10 4.75 -32.65
N ARG A 343 1.11 4.08 -32.06
CA ARG A 343 0.96 3.20 -30.89
C ARG A 343 1.91 3.64 -29.78
N LEU A 344 1.38 4.18 -28.71
CA LEU A 344 2.14 4.59 -27.53
C LEU A 344 1.86 3.63 -26.36
N VAL A 345 2.92 3.06 -25.79
CA VAL A 345 2.84 2.19 -24.61
C VAL A 345 3.44 2.93 -23.41
N THR A 346 2.59 3.31 -22.48
CA THR A 346 2.97 4.09 -21.29
C THR A 346 2.81 3.29 -20.00
N ARG A 347 3.43 3.80 -18.91
CA ARG A 347 3.23 3.27 -17.57
C ARG A 347 1.77 3.53 -17.14
N ARG A 348 1.16 2.54 -16.50
CA ARG A 348 -0.15 2.71 -15.86
C ARG A 348 0.02 3.56 -14.59
N MET A 349 -0.73 4.66 -14.51
CA MET A 349 -0.76 5.53 -13.34
C MET A 349 -1.97 5.25 -12.45
N ALA A 350 -3.12 4.89 -13.06
CA ALA A 350 -4.33 4.49 -12.34
C ALA A 350 -4.16 3.05 -11.81
N CYS A 351 -3.62 2.93 -10.59
CA CYS A 351 -3.36 1.66 -9.90
C CYS A 351 -3.31 1.92 -8.39
N ASN A 352 -3.38 0.85 -7.58
CA ASN A 352 -3.14 0.94 -6.15
C ASN A 352 -1.66 1.28 -5.89
N GLN A 353 -1.41 2.43 -5.29
CA GLN A 353 -0.06 2.97 -5.08
C GLN A 353 0.77 2.05 -4.19
N ARG A 354 0.20 1.57 -3.07
CA ARG A 354 0.88 0.72 -2.09
C ARG A 354 1.26 -0.62 -2.69
N LEU A 355 0.31 -1.25 -3.40
CA LEU A 355 0.56 -2.52 -4.09
C LEU A 355 1.63 -2.37 -5.18
N ARG A 356 1.63 -1.26 -5.91
CA ARG A 356 2.67 -0.94 -6.91
C ARG A 356 4.06 -0.87 -6.29
N GLU A 357 4.17 -0.21 -5.15
CA GLU A 357 5.43 -0.07 -4.42
C GLU A 357 5.88 -1.41 -3.83
N ALA A 358 4.97 -2.15 -3.23
CA ALA A 358 5.25 -3.49 -2.72
C ALA A 358 5.78 -4.43 -3.82
N VAL A 359 5.12 -4.48 -4.98
CA VAL A 359 5.55 -5.32 -6.12
C VAL A 359 6.89 -4.82 -6.71
N TYR A 360 7.13 -3.51 -6.74
CA TYR A 360 8.41 -2.96 -7.16
C TYR A 360 9.55 -3.38 -6.22
N HIS A 361 9.35 -3.26 -4.91
CA HIS A 361 10.33 -3.69 -3.91
C HIS A 361 10.54 -5.20 -3.91
N TRP A 362 9.47 -5.98 -4.04
CA TRP A 362 9.55 -7.42 -4.22
C TRP A 362 10.41 -7.79 -5.43
N ALA A 363 10.15 -7.20 -6.60
CA ALA A 363 10.96 -7.45 -7.80
C ALA A 363 12.43 -7.06 -7.61
N ARG A 364 12.71 -5.97 -6.87
CA ARG A 364 14.08 -5.54 -6.56
C ARG A 364 14.80 -6.55 -5.66
N VAL A 365 14.14 -7.07 -4.63
CA VAL A 365 14.71 -8.05 -3.72
C VAL A 365 14.86 -9.40 -4.43
N ALA A 366 13.84 -9.85 -5.16
CA ALA A 366 13.91 -11.09 -5.94
C ALA A 366 15.10 -11.10 -6.92
N MET A 367 15.37 -9.97 -7.59
CA MET A 367 16.55 -9.81 -8.44
C MET A 367 17.89 -10.01 -7.69
N GLN A 368 17.91 -9.70 -6.39
CA GLN A 368 19.13 -9.84 -5.57
C GLN A 368 19.33 -11.28 -5.05
N VAL A 369 18.24 -11.96 -4.67
CA VAL A 369 18.28 -13.23 -3.95
C VAL A 369 18.01 -14.45 -4.83
N ASP A 370 17.32 -14.28 -5.97
CA ASP A 370 16.95 -15.38 -6.86
C ASP A 370 17.74 -15.34 -8.17
N PRO A 371 18.55 -16.37 -8.49
CA PRO A 371 19.39 -16.42 -9.69
C PRO A 371 18.60 -16.26 -10.99
N GLU A 372 17.40 -16.84 -11.11
CA GLU A 372 16.58 -16.72 -12.32
C GLU A 372 16.02 -15.31 -12.51
N SER A 373 15.59 -14.66 -11.43
CA SER A 373 15.16 -13.26 -11.44
C SER A 373 16.32 -12.32 -11.83
N LYS A 374 17.53 -12.58 -11.30
CA LYS A 374 18.75 -11.84 -11.65
C LYS A 374 19.10 -11.98 -13.12
N LYS A 375 19.14 -13.21 -13.65
CA LYS A 375 19.38 -13.51 -15.05
C LYS A 375 18.39 -12.81 -15.97
N ARG A 376 17.10 -12.88 -15.62
CA ARG A 376 16.04 -12.24 -16.38
C ARG A 376 16.14 -10.71 -16.37
N TYR A 377 16.42 -10.13 -15.22
CA TYR A 377 16.65 -8.69 -15.12
C TYR A 377 17.81 -8.25 -16.00
N ALA A 378 18.96 -8.95 -15.96
CA ALA A 378 20.12 -8.66 -16.79
C ALA A 378 19.76 -8.71 -18.30
N ALA A 379 19.05 -9.75 -18.73
CA ALA A 379 18.60 -9.87 -20.12
C ALA A 379 17.65 -8.73 -20.56
N LEU A 380 16.79 -8.25 -19.65
CA LEU A 380 15.93 -7.09 -19.93
C LEU A 380 16.74 -5.79 -20.07
N ARG A 381 17.79 -5.61 -19.25
CA ARG A 381 18.70 -4.47 -19.33
C ARG A 381 19.52 -4.48 -20.62
N GLN A 382 20.04 -5.64 -21.03
CA GLN A 382 20.74 -5.83 -22.30
C GLN A 382 19.88 -5.49 -23.52
N ARG A 383 18.55 -5.75 -23.43
CA ARG A 383 17.57 -5.34 -24.45
C ARG A 383 17.19 -3.85 -24.38
N GLY A 384 17.96 -3.00 -23.70
CA GLY A 384 17.75 -1.56 -23.61
C GLY A 384 16.59 -1.11 -22.72
N LYS A 385 15.97 -1.99 -21.89
CA LYS A 385 14.93 -1.55 -20.97
C LYS A 385 15.54 -0.76 -19.82
N SER A 386 14.94 0.38 -19.45
CA SER A 386 15.35 1.14 -18.27
C SER A 386 15.19 0.30 -16.99
N HIS A 387 15.91 0.63 -15.91
CA HIS A 387 15.84 -0.05 -14.62
C HIS A 387 14.38 -0.26 -14.14
N GLY A 388 13.60 0.81 -14.07
CA GLY A 388 12.21 0.72 -13.61
C GLY A 388 11.29 -0.10 -14.55
N ARG A 389 11.57 -0.11 -15.87
CA ARG A 389 10.81 -0.95 -16.82
C ARG A 389 11.19 -2.42 -16.68
N ALA A 390 12.47 -2.73 -16.43
CA ALA A 390 12.92 -4.09 -16.21
C ALA A 390 12.33 -4.67 -14.90
N LEU A 391 12.33 -3.90 -13.79
CA LEU A 391 11.71 -4.31 -12.54
C LEU A 391 10.20 -4.50 -12.65
N ARG A 392 9.47 -3.62 -13.36
CA ARG A 392 8.04 -3.84 -13.59
C ARG A 392 7.76 -5.12 -14.39
N THR A 393 8.58 -5.42 -15.41
CA THR A 393 8.44 -6.67 -16.17
C THR A 393 8.74 -7.89 -15.31
N LEU A 394 9.69 -7.79 -14.36
CA LEU A 394 9.99 -8.83 -13.40
C LEU A 394 8.83 -8.99 -12.40
N GLY A 395 8.31 -7.88 -11.86
CA GLY A 395 7.14 -7.89 -10.96
C GLY A 395 5.90 -8.50 -11.61
N ASP A 396 5.64 -8.22 -12.89
CA ASP A 396 4.55 -8.83 -13.67
C ASP A 396 4.69 -10.37 -13.72
N ARG A 397 5.92 -10.87 -13.92
CA ARG A 397 6.21 -12.30 -13.88
C ARG A 397 6.03 -12.90 -12.48
N LEU A 398 6.49 -12.21 -11.43
CA LEU A 398 6.36 -12.69 -10.06
C LEU A 398 4.88 -12.80 -9.66
N LEU A 399 4.04 -11.86 -10.06
CA LEU A 399 2.58 -11.93 -9.86
C LEU A 399 1.95 -13.10 -10.64
N ALA A 400 2.38 -13.34 -11.89
CA ALA A 400 1.93 -14.50 -12.65
C ALA A 400 2.30 -15.82 -11.99
N MET A 401 3.51 -15.90 -11.43
CA MET A 401 4.00 -17.07 -10.71
C MET A 401 3.21 -17.27 -9.41
N ALA A 402 2.98 -16.21 -8.64
CA ALA A 402 2.14 -16.24 -7.45
C ALA A 402 0.75 -16.80 -7.75
N CYS A 403 0.06 -16.27 -8.77
CA CYS A 403 -1.27 -16.77 -9.17
C CYS A 403 -1.24 -18.23 -9.62
N ALA A 404 -0.20 -18.66 -10.35
CA ALA A 404 -0.08 -20.05 -10.78
C ALA A 404 0.08 -21.00 -9.57
N MET A 405 0.94 -20.62 -8.61
CA MET A 405 1.17 -21.41 -7.39
C MET A 405 -0.06 -21.45 -6.49
N LEU A 406 -0.76 -20.31 -6.36
CA LEU A 406 -2.03 -20.26 -5.64
C LEU A 406 -3.12 -21.14 -6.29
N LYS A 407 -3.15 -21.23 -7.63
CA LYS A 407 -4.05 -22.14 -8.35
C LYS A 407 -3.70 -23.60 -8.15
N SER A 408 -2.41 -23.94 -8.21
CA SER A 408 -1.93 -25.33 -8.02
C SER A 408 -1.76 -25.71 -6.55
N GLN A 409 -1.92 -24.76 -5.62
CA GLN A 409 -1.72 -24.96 -4.17
C GLN A 409 -0.34 -25.55 -3.83
N THR A 410 0.71 -25.07 -4.51
CA THR A 410 2.10 -25.55 -4.37
C THR A 410 3.00 -24.44 -3.82
N LEU A 411 3.99 -24.83 -3.00
CA LEU A 411 5.04 -23.94 -2.55
C LEU A 411 6.07 -23.70 -3.68
N PHE A 412 6.83 -22.62 -3.57
CA PHE A 412 7.91 -22.33 -4.52
C PHE A 412 9.02 -23.37 -4.43
N ASP A 413 9.32 -24.01 -5.55
CA ASP A 413 10.46 -24.90 -5.72
C ASP A 413 11.48 -24.26 -6.70
N PRO A 414 12.68 -23.88 -6.24
CA PRO A 414 13.71 -23.30 -7.10
C PRO A 414 14.22 -24.29 -8.16
N ASN A 415 14.03 -25.60 -7.95
CA ASN A 415 14.47 -26.67 -8.86
C ASN A 415 13.39 -27.10 -9.86
N HIS A 416 12.18 -26.53 -9.75
CA HIS A 416 11.07 -26.87 -10.65
C HIS A 416 11.41 -26.48 -12.09
N LYS A 417 11.90 -27.41 -12.89
CA LYS A 417 12.09 -27.25 -14.33
C LYS A 417 10.72 -27.15 -14.97
N ARG A 418 10.41 -25.99 -15.58
CA ARG A 418 9.23 -25.88 -16.44
C ARG A 418 9.29 -26.99 -17.49
N ALA A 419 8.24 -27.81 -17.55
CA ALA A 419 7.98 -28.60 -18.73
C ALA A 419 7.99 -27.67 -19.96
N PRO A 420 8.62 -28.04 -21.07
CA PRO A 420 8.55 -27.24 -22.29
C PRO A 420 7.06 -27.08 -22.67
N PRO A 421 6.66 -25.92 -23.25
CA PRO A 421 5.30 -25.77 -23.76
C PRO A 421 5.02 -26.91 -24.73
N ALA A 422 3.84 -27.55 -24.60
CA ALA A 422 3.40 -28.54 -25.57
C ALA A 422 3.49 -27.94 -26.98
N PRO A 423 3.97 -28.70 -27.98
CA PRO A 423 4.01 -28.21 -29.35
C PRO A 423 2.60 -27.85 -29.79
N ALA A 424 2.45 -26.69 -30.47
CA ALA A 424 1.21 -26.14 -30.98
C ALA A 424 0.65 -27.00 -32.11
#